data_f97c0ec2f554d754bd5978bc6b6ac4a6
#
_entry.id   f97c0ec2f554d754bd5978bc6b6ac4a6
#
_cell.length_a   1.000
_cell.length_b   1.000
_cell.length_c   1.000
_cell.angle_alpha   90.00
_cell.angle_beta   90.00
_cell.angle_gamma   90.00
#
_symmetry.space_group_name_H-M   'P 1'
#
loop_
_entity.id
_entity.type
_entity.pdbx_description
1 polymer ?
#
loop_
_entity_poly.entity_id
_entity_poly.type
_entity_poly.pdbx_seq_one_letter_code
_entity_poly.pdbx_strand_id
1 'polypeptide(L)'
;MICISIAQESRRFALVDMHNAARQCDLLEVRLDRFGKAPEVGELLAAKPKPVIMSCRRPQDGGHWDGTEEERLAILRQCIISKADYVEIELDAADQIRPFPPSKRVISYTNLDSTPSDLTEIYAHAQTKKPDVIKLVTRAATPEEAWPLVQILGKPAVPTVVVGLGKPGVMLAVLGKKIGAPWTYAALERGMEAYPEQPTVHDLEAVYHYRAIDRHTKLVGVTGFSEQSYVTVAAVNAALAHLGVAGRCLPLEVGNLRLFRKVMEAVKLTAAVIDEEHRVAIREVAKEESTPPAPSSPSS
;
A
#
# COMPACT_ATOMS: atom_id res chain seq x y z
N MET A 1 -4.38 -1.16 9.34
CA MET A 1 -3.68 -2.44 9.63
C MET A 1 -2.48 -2.58 8.69
N ILE A 2 -1.50 -3.41 9.07
CA ILE A 2 -0.38 -3.84 8.21
C ILE A 2 -0.69 -5.26 7.75
N CYS A 3 -0.64 -5.50 6.43
CA CYS A 3 -0.80 -6.80 5.79
C CYS A 3 0.55 -7.27 5.23
N ILE A 4 0.94 -8.51 5.54
CA ILE A 4 2.14 -9.14 4.98
C ILE A 4 1.73 -10.26 4.04
N SER A 5 2.30 -10.25 2.83
CA SER A 5 2.08 -11.28 1.83
C SER A 5 3.03 -12.46 2.04
N ILE A 6 2.48 -13.67 2.13
CA ILE A 6 3.19 -14.93 2.23
C ILE A 6 3.17 -15.60 0.86
N ALA A 7 4.34 -15.70 0.23
CA ALA A 7 4.51 -16.15 -1.15
C ALA A 7 5.48 -17.34 -1.24
N GLN A 8 5.19 -18.41 -0.50
CA GLN A 8 6.00 -19.61 -0.40
C GLN A 8 5.52 -20.72 -1.35
N GLU A 9 6.45 -21.55 -1.81
CA GLU A 9 6.17 -22.65 -2.74
C GLU A 9 5.54 -23.88 -2.09
N SER A 10 5.58 -23.98 -0.76
CA SER A 10 5.00 -25.11 -0.04
C SER A 10 4.24 -24.68 1.20
N ARG A 11 3.23 -25.46 1.55
CA ARG A 11 2.43 -25.30 2.77
C ARG A 11 3.31 -25.18 4.02
N ARG A 12 4.30 -26.06 4.17
CA ARG A 12 5.17 -26.07 5.35
C ARG A 12 5.89 -24.72 5.56
N PHE A 13 6.47 -24.18 4.49
CA PHE A 13 7.14 -22.88 4.56
C PHE A 13 6.15 -21.75 4.71
N ALA A 14 4.99 -21.83 4.05
CA ALA A 14 3.94 -20.83 4.24
C ALA A 14 3.48 -20.74 5.70
N LEU A 15 3.26 -21.86 6.39
CA LEU A 15 2.89 -21.88 7.80
C LEU A 15 3.99 -21.28 8.70
N VAL A 16 5.25 -21.59 8.44
CA VAL A 16 6.39 -20.99 9.18
C VAL A 16 6.39 -19.48 9.02
N ASP A 17 6.27 -18.98 7.79
CA ASP A 17 6.28 -17.55 7.52
C ASP A 17 5.03 -16.85 8.06
N MET A 18 3.85 -17.49 8.00
CA MET A 18 2.64 -16.97 8.64
C MET A 18 2.84 -16.75 10.14
N HIS A 19 3.45 -17.69 10.85
CA HIS A 19 3.74 -17.55 12.28
C HIS A 19 4.81 -16.50 12.57
N ASN A 20 5.84 -16.40 11.75
CA ASN A 20 6.88 -15.36 11.90
C ASN A 20 6.29 -13.96 11.64
N ALA A 21 5.55 -13.80 10.57
CA ALA A 21 4.92 -12.54 10.20
C ALA A 21 3.84 -12.09 11.20
N ALA A 22 3.12 -13.03 11.84
CA ALA A 22 2.03 -12.73 12.75
C ALA A 22 2.42 -11.86 13.95
N ARG A 23 3.70 -11.83 14.30
CA ARG A 23 4.22 -10.97 15.38
C ARG A 23 4.29 -9.51 15.00
N GLN A 24 4.33 -9.20 13.71
CA GLN A 24 4.60 -7.87 13.18
C GLN A 24 3.44 -7.31 12.33
N CYS A 25 2.44 -8.14 11.98
CA CYS A 25 1.29 -7.74 11.16
C CYS A 25 -0.04 -7.88 11.87
N ASP A 26 -1.07 -7.30 11.26
CA ASP A 26 -2.46 -7.41 11.71
C ASP A 26 -3.26 -8.35 10.82
N LEU A 27 -2.79 -8.56 9.59
CA LEU A 27 -3.44 -9.30 8.52
C LEU A 27 -2.36 -10.02 7.69
N LEU A 28 -2.64 -11.20 7.23
CA LEU A 28 -1.79 -11.97 6.31
C LEU A 28 -2.48 -12.07 4.95
N GLU A 29 -1.71 -12.06 3.87
CA GLU A 29 -2.15 -12.52 2.55
C GLU A 29 -1.40 -13.80 2.22
N VAL A 30 -2.11 -14.88 1.85
CA VAL A 30 -1.48 -16.12 1.39
C VAL A 30 -1.65 -16.25 -0.11
N ARG A 31 -0.53 -16.30 -0.82
CA ARG A 31 -0.43 -16.36 -2.27
C ARG A 31 -0.46 -17.82 -2.74
N LEU A 32 -1.66 -18.32 -3.05
CA LEU A 32 -1.88 -19.72 -3.46
C LEU A 32 -1.30 -20.01 -4.85
N ASP A 33 -1.15 -18.99 -5.68
CA ASP A 33 -0.52 -19.09 -7.00
C ASP A 33 0.98 -19.42 -6.96
N ARG A 34 1.60 -19.41 -5.77
CA ARG A 34 3.01 -19.75 -5.59
C ARG A 34 3.24 -21.20 -5.19
N PHE A 35 2.19 -21.92 -4.84
CA PHE A 35 2.32 -23.30 -4.40
C PHE A 35 2.60 -24.23 -5.58
N GLY A 36 3.68 -25.01 -5.49
CA GLY A 36 4.04 -26.01 -6.52
C GLY A 36 3.11 -27.23 -6.61
N LYS A 37 2.13 -27.32 -5.70
CA LYS A 37 1.08 -28.37 -5.66
C LYS A 37 -0.23 -27.72 -5.23
N ALA A 38 -1.34 -28.41 -5.52
CA ALA A 38 -2.67 -27.98 -5.09
C ALA A 38 -2.67 -27.63 -3.58
N PRO A 39 -3.07 -26.42 -3.19
CA PRO A 39 -3.02 -25.97 -1.80
C PRO A 39 -4.08 -26.70 -0.96
N GLU A 40 -3.67 -27.24 0.18
CA GLU A 40 -4.59 -27.77 1.18
C GLU A 40 -5.16 -26.61 2.03
N VAL A 41 -6.10 -25.90 1.44
CA VAL A 41 -6.68 -24.64 1.99
C VAL A 41 -7.20 -24.83 3.41
N GLY A 42 -7.86 -25.95 3.71
CA GLY A 42 -8.41 -26.23 5.03
C GLY A 42 -7.36 -26.26 6.13
N GLU A 43 -6.20 -26.85 5.87
CA GLU A 43 -5.11 -26.92 6.84
C GLU A 43 -4.43 -25.57 7.05
N LEU A 44 -4.24 -24.78 5.97
CA LEU A 44 -3.72 -23.42 6.07
C LEU A 44 -4.61 -22.56 6.94
N LEU A 45 -5.93 -22.63 6.75
CA LEU A 45 -6.89 -21.84 7.48
C LEU A 45 -7.06 -22.31 8.94
N ALA A 46 -6.94 -23.61 9.22
CA ALA A 46 -6.99 -24.16 10.58
C ALA A 46 -5.77 -23.68 11.42
N ALA A 47 -4.62 -23.49 10.80
CA ALA A 47 -3.37 -23.11 11.44
C ALA A 47 -3.08 -21.59 11.40
N LYS A 48 -3.98 -20.76 10.83
CA LYS A 48 -3.74 -19.33 10.68
C LYS A 48 -3.60 -18.62 12.05
N PRO A 49 -2.51 -17.87 12.29
CA PRO A 49 -2.31 -17.14 13.55
C PRO A 49 -2.98 -15.76 13.56
N LYS A 50 -3.41 -15.25 12.41
CA LYS A 50 -4.04 -13.94 12.18
C LYS A 50 -5.15 -14.07 11.14
N PRO A 51 -6.04 -13.08 11.01
CA PRO A 51 -6.94 -12.99 9.86
C PRO A 51 -6.16 -13.08 8.56
N VAL A 52 -6.74 -13.70 7.53
CA VAL A 52 -6.04 -14.01 6.28
C VAL A 52 -6.84 -13.61 5.05
N ILE A 53 -6.15 -13.06 4.06
CA ILE A 53 -6.61 -12.91 2.69
C ILE A 53 -6.07 -14.12 1.91
N MET A 54 -6.93 -14.87 1.25
CA MET A 54 -6.53 -15.91 0.33
C MET A 54 -6.56 -15.35 -1.09
N SER A 55 -5.44 -15.39 -1.80
CA SER A 55 -5.30 -14.90 -3.17
C SER A 55 -4.65 -15.94 -4.06
N CYS A 56 -5.09 -16.02 -5.32
CA CYS A 56 -4.53 -16.89 -6.35
C CYS A 56 -4.48 -16.09 -7.65
N ARG A 57 -3.36 -15.40 -7.91
CA ARG A 57 -3.26 -14.41 -8.97
C ARG A 57 -2.73 -15.01 -10.27
N ARG A 58 -3.30 -14.53 -11.37
CA ARG A 58 -2.84 -14.85 -12.73
C ARG A 58 -1.54 -14.08 -13.05
N PRO A 59 -0.75 -14.54 -14.03
CA PRO A 59 0.46 -13.83 -14.47
C PRO A 59 0.21 -12.35 -14.83
N GLN A 60 -0.88 -12.07 -15.53
CA GLN A 60 -1.26 -10.69 -15.90
C GLN A 60 -1.57 -9.78 -14.71
N ASP A 61 -1.89 -10.35 -13.56
CA ASP A 61 -2.15 -9.62 -12.31
C ASP A 61 -0.93 -9.66 -11.36
N GLY A 62 0.25 -10.00 -11.87
CA GLY A 62 1.49 -10.13 -11.10
C GLY A 62 1.56 -11.41 -10.28
N GLY A 63 0.86 -12.46 -10.70
CA GLY A 63 0.85 -13.78 -10.10
C GLY A 63 1.67 -14.82 -10.85
N HIS A 64 1.56 -16.06 -10.41
CA HIS A 64 2.31 -17.22 -10.94
C HIS A 64 1.41 -18.42 -11.18
N TRP A 65 0.08 -18.23 -11.20
CA TRP A 65 -0.83 -19.31 -11.50
C TRP A 65 -0.63 -19.81 -12.94
N ASP A 66 -0.37 -21.10 -13.11
CA ASP A 66 -0.09 -21.77 -14.39
C ASP A 66 -1.17 -22.78 -14.79
N GLY A 67 -2.19 -23.00 -13.94
CA GLY A 67 -3.33 -23.85 -14.24
C GLY A 67 -4.44 -23.12 -15.02
N THR A 68 -5.55 -23.82 -15.24
CA THR A 68 -6.73 -23.23 -15.88
C THR A 68 -7.45 -22.24 -14.98
N GLU A 69 -8.23 -21.35 -15.58
CA GLU A 69 -9.07 -20.40 -14.83
C GLU A 69 -10.12 -21.11 -13.98
N GLU A 70 -10.67 -22.21 -14.47
CA GLU A 70 -11.67 -23.00 -13.73
C GLU A 70 -11.07 -23.60 -12.45
N GLU A 71 -9.87 -24.17 -12.52
CA GLU A 71 -9.15 -24.70 -11.36
C GLU A 71 -8.84 -23.59 -10.36
N ARG A 72 -8.39 -22.42 -10.83
CA ARG A 72 -8.12 -21.25 -9.99
C ARG A 72 -9.37 -20.80 -9.23
N LEU A 73 -10.48 -20.64 -9.93
CA LEU A 73 -11.75 -20.26 -9.32
C LEU A 73 -12.29 -21.33 -8.37
N ALA A 74 -12.03 -22.61 -8.64
CA ALA A 74 -12.38 -23.70 -7.71
C ALA A 74 -11.59 -23.58 -6.39
N ILE A 75 -10.30 -23.24 -6.44
CA ILE A 75 -9.47 -22.98 -5.25
C ILE A 75 -10.03 -21.80 -4.46
N LEU A 76 -10.36 -20.69 -5.12
CA LEU A 76 -10.94 -19.52 -4.44
C LEU A 76 -12.30 -19.83 -3.80
N ARG A 77 -13.16 -20.64 -4.47
CA ARG A 77 -14.42 -21.12 -3.87
C ARG A 77 -14.15 -22.01 -2.66
N GLN A 78 -13.11 -22.87 -2.72
CA GLN A 78 -12.71 -23.70 -1.58
C GLN A 78 -12.26 -22.85 -0.39
N CYS A 79 -11.56 -21.72 -0.62
CA CYS A 79 -11.20 -20.77 0.43
C CYS A 79 -12.44 -20.23 1.14
N ILE A 80 -13.49 -19.88 0.37
CA ILE A 80 -14.75 -19.38 0.92
C ILE A 80 -15.45 -20.46 1.75
N ILE A 81 -15.56 -21.70 1.21
CA ILE A 81 -16.19 -22.83 1.92
C ILE A 81 -15.44 -23.11 3.22
N SER A 82 -14.11 -22.99 3.22
CA SER A 82 -13.24 -23.17 4.39
C SER A 82 -13.21 -21.95 5.32
N LYS A 83 -14.05 -20.94 5.09
CA LYS A 83 -14.24 -19.73 5.93
C LYS A 83 -12.97 -18.89 6.06
N ALA A 84 -12.28 -18.63 4.95
CA ALA A 84 -11.26 -17.59 4.90
C ALA A 84 -11.85 -16.23 5.34
N ASP A 85 -11.08 -15.39 6.02
CA ASP A 85 -11.57 -14.08 6.46
C ASP A 85 -11.83 -13.18 5.25
N TYR A 86 -10.91 -13.21 4.28
CA TYR A 86 -11.03 -12.52 2.99
C TYR A 86 -10.62 -13.44 1.84
N VAL A 87 -11.26 -13.25 0.69
CA VAL A 87 -10.84 -13.86 -0.59
C VAL A 87 -10.70 -12.76 -1.62
N GLU A 88 -9.51 -12.67 -2.24
CA GLU A 88 -9.25 -11.73 -3.32
C GLU A 88 -9.69 -12.34 -4.64
N ILE A 89 -10.46 -11.57 -5.41
CA ILE A 89 -11.04 -11.95 -6.69
C ILE A 89 -10.85 -10.78 -7.65
N GLU A 90 -10.28 -11.03 -8.81
CA GLU A 90 -10.09 -10.00 -9.82
C GLU A 90 -11.45 -9.49 -10.34
N LEU A 91 -11.49 -8.22 -10.73
CA LEU A 91 -12.71 -7.52 -11.14
C LEU A 91 -13.46 -8.22 -12.28
N ASP A 92 -12.73 -8.74 -13.27
CA ASP A 92 -13.29 -9.46 -14.42
C ASP A 92 -13.81 -10.86 -14.06
N ALA A 93 -13.31 -11.46 -12.99
CA ALA A 93 -13.78 -12.75 -12.47
C ALA A 93 -14.85 -12.63 -11.37
N ALA A 94 -15.15 -11.40 -10.92
CA ALA A 94 -15.97 -11.15 -9.73
C ALA A 94 -17.41 -11.72 -9.82
N ASP A 95 -17.97 -11.80 -11.00
CA ASP A 95 -19.34 -12.34 -11.21
C ASP A 95 -19.39 -13.87 -11.14
N GLN A 96 -18.24 -14.55 -11.28
CA GLN A 96 -18.14 -16.00 -11.23
C GLN A 96 -18.10 -16.56 -9.79
N ILE A 97 -17.82 -15.70 -8.80
CA ILE A 97 -17.79 -16.06 -7.38
C ILE A 97 -18.74 -15.16 -6.63
N ARG A 98 -19.88 -15.66 -6.21
CA ARG A 98 -20.89 -14.90 -5.46
C ARG A 98 -20.45 -14.61 -4.03
N PRO A 99 -20.92 -13.50 -3.41
CA PRO A 99 -20.74 -13.27 -1.98
C PRO A 99 -21.25 -14.47 -1.15
N PHE A 100 -20.45 -14.91 -0.19
CA PHE A 100 -20.82 -16.01 0.70
C PHE A 100 -20.27 -15.76 2.12
N PRO A 101 -21.04 -15.13 3.01
CA PRO A 101 -20.62 -14.90 4.37
C PRO A 101 -20.28 -16.20 5.12
N PRO A 102 -19.32 -16.19 6.07
CA PRO A 102 -18.67 -15.00 6.63
C PRO A 102 -17.48 -14.45 5.83
N SER A 103 -17.05 -15.12 4.77
CA SER A 103 -15.88 -14.68 3.98
C SER A 103 -16.18 -13.36 3.27
N LYS A 104 -15.26 -12.40 3.42
CA LYS A 104 -15.34 -11.09 2.80
C LYS A 104 -14.63 -11.10 1.44
N ARG A 105 -15.17 -10.35 0.48
CA ARG A 105 -14.62 -10.23 -0.86
C ARG A 105 -13.73 -9.01 -0.99
N VAL A 106 -12.49 -9.22 -1.42
CA VAL A 106 -11.61 -8.16 -1.90
C VAL A 106 -11.68 -8.20 -3.42
N ILE A 107 -12.34 -7.22 -4.04
CA ILE A 107 -12.36 -7.11 -5.50
C ILE A 107 -11.15 -6.30 -5.93
N SER A 108 -10.27 -6.92 -6.72
CA SER A 108 -9.00 -6.33 -7.13
C SER A 108 -8.99 -5.98 -8.62
N TYR A 109 -8.31 -4.88 -8.92
CA TYR A 109 -7.90 -4.50 -10.27
C TYR A 109 -6.40 -4.27 -10.27
N THR A 110 -5.71 -4.86 -11.24
CA THR A 110 -4.25 -4.73 -11.39
C THR A 110 -3.90 -4.27 -12.79
N ASN A 111 -3.03 -3.26 -12.89
CA ASN A 111 -2.38 -2.84 -14.11
C ASN A 111 -0.90 -2.55 -13.80
N LEU A 112 -0.02 -3.41 -14.30
CA LEU A 112 1.42 -3.36 -14.00
C LEU A 112 2.16 -2.33 -14.85
N ASP A 113 1.56 -1.86 -15.93
CA ASP A 113 2.21 -1.02 -16.94
C ASP A 113 1.96 0.48 -16.69
N SER A 114 0.76 0.84 -16.22
CA SER A 114 0.37 2.24 -16.04
C SER A 114 -0.77 2.40 -15.03
N THR A 115 -1.04 3.62 -14.61
CA THR A 115 -2.33 4.01 -14.01
C THR A 115 -3.28 4.45 -15.12
N PRO A 116 -4.39 3.73 -15.37
CA PRO A 116 -5.33 4.08 -16.43
C PRO A 116 -5.99 5.44 -16.20
N SER A 117 -6.24 6.17 -17.29
CA SER A 117 -6.95 7.46 -17.22
C SER A 117 -8.41 7.33 -16.79
N ASP A 118 -9.03 6.17 -17.03
CA ASP A 118 -10.40 5.80 -16.66
C ASP A 118 -10.48 5.03 -15.32
N LEU A 119 -9.44 5.12 -14.48
CA LEU A 119 -9.39 4.42 -13.19
C LEU A 119 -10.63 4.68 -12.31
N THR A 120 -11.23 5.86 -12.42
CA THR A 120 -12.46 6.20 -11.69
C THR A 120 -13.65 5.38 -12.18
N GLU A 121 -13.73 5.10 -13.47
CA GLU A 121 -14.79 4.26 -14.07
C GLU A 121 -14.57 2.79 -13.68
N ILE A 122 -13.33 2.33 -13.71
CA ILE A 122 -12.93 1.01 -13.22
C ILE A 122 -13.32 0.84 -11.75
N TYR A 123 -13.05 1.85 -10.93
CA TYR A 123 -13.45 1.86 -9.51
C TYR A 123 -14.97 1.80 -9.35
N ALA A 124 -15.71 2.59 -10.12
CA ALA A 124 -17.17 2.56 -10.12
C ALA A 124 -17.72 1.19 -10.56
N HIS A 125 -17.09 0.56 -11.56
CA HIS A 125 -17.46 -0.80 -11.96
C HIS A 125 -17.17 -1.81 -10.83
N ALA A 126 -16.03 -1.72 -10.16
CA ALA A 126 -15.72 -2.59 -9.02
C ALA A 126 -16.77 -2.48 -7.89
N GLN A 127 -17.32 -1.29 -7.64
CA GLN A 127 -18.38 -1.09 -6.65
C GLN A 127 -19.64 -1.90 -6.97
N THR A 128 -19.99 -2.07 -8.26
CA THR A 128 -21.14 -2.86 -8.67
C THR A 128 -21.05 -4.34 -8.34
N LYS A 129 -19.81 -4.85 -8.09
CA LYS A 129 -19.52 -6.26 -7.79
C LYS A 129 -19.78 -6.63 -6.32
N LYS A 130 -20.37 -5.74 -5.52
CA LYS A 130 -20.63 -5.94 -4.08
C LYS A 130 -19.37 -6.34 -3.30
N PRO A 131 -18.29 -5.54 -3.37
CA PRO A 131 -17.07 -5.78 -2.61
C PRO A 131 -17.26 -5.41 -1.14
N ASP A 132 -16.56 -6.11 -0.24
CA ASP A 132 -16.31 -5.64 1.12
C ASP A 132 -15.12 -4.68 1.15
N VAL A 133 -14.15 -4.90 0.26
CA VAL A 133 -12.98 -4.05 0.04
C VAL A 133 -12.66 -4.02 -1.45
N ILE A 134 -12.28 -2.86 -1.96
CA ILE A 134 -11.69 -2.73 -3.30
C ILE A 134 -10.18 -2.57 -3.17
N LYS A 135 -9.42 -3.29 -4.00
CA LYS A 135 -7.97 -3.20 -4.08
C LYS A 135 -7.57 -2.76 -5.48
N LEU A 136 -6.86 -1.64 -5.57
CA LEU A 136 -6.32 -1.13 -6.83
C LEU A 136 -4.81 -1.22 -6.80
N VAL A 137 -4.23 -1.91 -7.77
CA VAL A 137 -2.79 -2.04 -7.95
C VAL A 137 -2.44 -1.48 -9.32
N THR A 138 -1.74 -0.35 -9.37
CA THR A 138 -1.33 0.24 -10.63
C THR A 138 0.11 0.74 -10.57
N ARG A 139 0.75 0.87 -11.72
CA ARG A 139 2.03 1.57 -11.78
C ARG A 139 1.80 3.04 -11.42
N ALA A 140 2.62 3.56 -10.52
CA ALA A 140 2.60 4.94 -10.09
C ALA A 140 4.05 5.44 -9.99
N ALA A 141 4.75 5.46 -11.14
CA ALA A 141 6.15 5.85 -11.22
C ALA A 141 6.34 7.37 -11.13
N THR A 142 5.28 8.14 -11.40
CA THR A 142 5.27 9.60 -11.32
C THR A 142 4.12 10.09 -10.44
N PRO A 143 4.17 11.35 -9.95
CA PRO A 143 3.06 11.95 -9.23
C PRO A 143 1.75 11.99 -10.03
N GLU A 144 1.86 12.16 -11.34
CA GLU A 144 0.72 12.16 -12.27
C GLU A 144 0.02 10.81 -12.31
N GLU A 145 0.79 9.73 -12.31
CA GLU A 145 0.26 8.36 -12.24
C GLU A 145 -0.30 8.02 -10.85
N ALA A 146 0.28 8.56 -9.79
CA ALA A 146 -0.19 8.35 -8.41
C ALA A 146 -1.49 9.15 -8.10
N TRP A 147 -1.73 10.25 -8.80
CA TRP A 147 -2.82 11.17 -8.49
C TRP A 147 -4.23 10.54 -8.54
N PRO A 148 -4.60 9.73 -9.55
CA PRO A 148 -5.92 9.07 -9.56
C PRO A 148 -6.15 8.18 -8.34
N LEU A 149 -5.10 7.50 -7.85
CA LEU A 149 -5.17 6.67 -6.64
C LEU A 149 -5.42 7.54 -5.38
N VAL A 150 -4.75 8.69 -5.28
CA VAL A 150 -4.97 9.65 -4.18
C VAL A 150 -6.40 10.18 -4.20
N GLN A 151 -6.93 10.49 -5.37
CA GLN A 151 -8.30 10.99 -5.52
C GLN A 151 -9.34 9.96 -5.05
N ILE A 152 -9.18 8.70 -5.43
CA ILE A 152 -10.07 7.61 -5.01
C ILE A 152 -9.98 7.42 -3.49
N LEU A 153 -8.76 7.37 -2.92
CA LEU A 153 -8.58 7.26 -1.47
C LEU A 153 -9.18 8.42 -0.70
N GLY A 154 -9.18 9.63 -1.26
CA GLY A 154 -9.70 10.82 -0.60
C GLY A 154 -11.20 10.78 -0.31
N LYS A 155 -11.97 10.01 -1.07
CA LYS A 155 -13.44 9.85 -0.94
C LYS A 155 -13.90 8.43 -1.33
N PRO A 156 -13.44 7.39 -0.65
CA PRO A 156 -13.83 6.04 -1.01
C PRO A 156 -15.28 5.78 -0.61
N ALA A 157 -16.07 5.27 -1.53
CA ALA A 157 -17.45 4.84 -1.25
C ALA A 157 -17.49 3.45 -0.59
N VAL A 158 -16.42 2.68 -0.73
CA VAL A 158 -16.21 1.35 -0.13
C VAL A 158 -14.80 1.35 0.48
N PRO A 159 -14.54 0.60 1.57
CA PRO A 159 -13.17 0.42 2.07
C PRO A 159 -12.21 0.09 0.93
N THR A 160 -11.20 0.91 0.72
CA THR A 160 -10.33 0.82 -0.46
C THR A 160 -8.86 0.77 -0.05
N VAL A 161 -8.13 -0.16 -0.67
CA VAL A 161 -6.67 -0.29 -0.57
C VAL A 161 -6.07 0.06 -1.92
N VAL A 162 -5.05 0.89 -1.93
CA VAL A 162 -4.28 1.17 -3.15
C VAL A 162 -2.84 0.75 -2.98
N VAL A 163 -2.28 0.23 -4.05
CA VAL A 163 -0.87 -0.11 -4.18
C VAL A 163 -0.35 0.57 -5.44
N GLY A 164 0.46 1.59 -5.26
CA GLY A 164 1.16 2.23 -6.38
C GLY A 164 2.53 1.59 -6.55
N LEU A 165 2.80 1.04 -7.73
CA LEU A 165 4.08 0.42 -8.06
C LEU A 165 5.06 1.50 -8.55
N GLY A 166 6.13 1.72 -7.81
CA GLY A 166 7.13 2.76 -8.07
C GLY A 166 7.32 3.71 -6.90
N LYS A 167 8.37 4.54 -6.95
CA LYS A 167 8.79 5.40 -5.83
C LYS A 167 7.70 6.32 -5.26
N PRO A 168 6.96 7.10 -6.06
CA PRO A 168 5.84 7.89 -5.56
C PRO A 168 4.73 7.05 -4.95
N GLY A 169 4.54 5.83 -5.44
CA GLY A 169 3.53 4.90 -4.94
C GLY A 169 3.76 4.45 -3.49
N VAL A 170 5.01 4.37 -3.05
CA VAL A 170 5.35 4.02 -1.66
C VAL A 170 4.72 4.98 -0.66
N MET A 171 4.61 6.27 -1.00
CA MET A 171 3.92 7.25 -0.16
C MET A 171 2.45 6.89 0.08
N LEU A 172 1.81 6.24 -0.91
CA LEU A 172 0.41 5.82 -0.81
C LEU A 172 0.20 4.82 0.34
N ALA A 173 1.21 4.00 0.65
CA ALA A 173 1.16 3.09 1.79
C ALA A 173 0.97 3.85 3.11
N VAL A 174 1.70 4.93 3.31
CA VAL A 174 1.65 5.76 4.52
C VAL A 174 0.46 6.71 4.51
N LEU A 175 0.20 7.36 3.38
CA LEU A 175 -0.97 8.23 3.17
C LEU A 175 -2.28 7.45 3.32
N GLY A 176 -2.33 6.22 2.84
CA GLY A 176 -3.51 5.36 2.95
C GLY A 176 -4.03 5.27 4.37
N LYS A 177 -3.14 5.11 5.35
CA LYS A 177 -3.52 5.07 6.77
C LYS A 177 -4.20 6.37 7.22
N LYS A 178 -3.63 7.52 6.86
CA LYS A 178 -4.21 8.83 7.21
C LYS A 178 -5.57 9.05 6.54
N ILE A 179 -5.73 8.59 5.32
CA ILE A 179 -6.94 8.81 4.52
C ILE A 179 -8.04 7.78 4.86
N GLY A 180 -7.68 6.65 5.50
CA GLY A 180 -8.63 5.66 6.00
C GLY A 180 -8.63 4.33 5.24
N ALA A 181 -7.57 4.02 4.50
CA ALA A 181 -7.41 2.69 3.94
C ALA A 181 -7.42 1.62 5.05
N PRO A 182 -8.12 0.49 4.87
CA PRO A 182 -8.24 -0.53 5.90
C PRO A 182 -6.91 -1.18 6.26
N TRP A 183 -6.02 -1.34 5.30
CA TRP A 183 -4.64 -1.82 5.49
C TRP A 183 -3.69 -1.28 4.43
N THR A 184 -2.40 -1.45 4.69
CA THR A 184 -1.34 -1.33 3.69
C THR A 184 -0.55 -2.63 3.61
N TYR A 185 0.11 -2.85 2.49
CA TYR A 185 0.99 -4.01 2.29
C TYR A 185 2.42 -3.67 2.68
N ALA A 186 3.09 -4.62 3.33
CA ALA A 186 4.51 -4.52 3.67
C ALA A 186 5.20 -5.86 3.42
N ALA A 187 6.48 -5.81 3.10
CA ALA A 187 7.35 -6.99 3.13
C ALA A 187 7.76 -7.29 4.58
N LEU A 188 7.90 -8.56 4.93
CA LEU A 188 8.37 -8.97 6.25
C LEU A 188 9.79 -8.47 6.50
N GLU A 189 10.67 -8.70 5.53
CA GLU A 189 12.09 -8.32 5.56
C GLU A 189 12.52 -7.87 4.17
N ARG A 190 13.67 -7.19 4.09
CA ARG A 190 14.29 -6.86 2.80
C ARG A 190 14.64 -8.14 2.04
N GLY A 191 14.37 -8.13 0.73
CA GLY A 191 14.50 -9.30 -0.15
C GLY A 191 13.25 -10.18 -0.21
N MET A 192 12.22 -9.87 0.57
CA MET A 192 10.90 -10.55 0.53
C MET A 192 9.81 -9.66 -0.07
N GLU A 193 10.18 -8.60 -0.76
CA GLU A 193 9.25 -7.66 -1.39
C GLU A 193 8.45 -8.36 -2.51
N ALA A 194 7.15 -8.14 -2.53
CA ALA A 194 6.27 -8.63 -3.60
C ALA A 194 6.39 -7.77 -4.89
N TYR A 195 6.90 -6.54 -4.77
CA TYR A 195 7.17 -5.62 -5.86
C TYR A 195 8.30 -4.64 -5.47
N PRO A 196 9.02 -4.08 -6.45
CA PRO A 196 10.09 -3.13 -6.18
C PRO A 196 9.62 -1.96 -5.29
N GLU A 197 10.46 -1.57 -4.34
CA GLU A 197 10.22 -0.42 -3.43
C GLU A 197 9.03 -0.60 -2.47
N GLN A 198 8.53 -1.82 -2.30
CA GLN A 198 7.57 -2.12 -1.24
C GLN A 198 8.21 -1.82 0.12
N PRO A 199 7.57 -1.04 1.00
CA PRO A 199 8.11 -0.83 2.34
C PRO A 199 8.14 -2.13 3.13
N THR A 200 9.17 -2.32 3.93
CA THR A 200 9.19 -3.39 4.93
C THR A 200 8.36 -2.99 6.16
N VAL A 201 8.02 -3.96 7.00
CA VAL A 201 7.39 -3.66 8.30
C VAL A 201 8.30 -2.76 9.12
N HIS A 202 9.62 -2.98 9.08
CA HIS A 202 10.60 -2.13 9.77
C HIS A 202 10.51 -0.68 9.28
N ASP A 203 10.46 -0.44 7.98
CA ASP A 203 10.31 0.92 7.44
C ASP A 203 9.02 1.58 7.95
N LEU A 204 7.91 0.85 7.93
CA LEU A 204 6.62 1.39 8.41
C LEU A 204 6.64 1.71 9.91
N GLU A 205 7.22 0.85 10.74
CA GLU A 205 7.19 1.01 12.20
C GLU A 205 8.29 1.94 12.70
N ALA A 206 9.55 1.73 12.27
CA ALA A 206 10.70 2.46 12.79
C ALA A 206 10.86 3.86 12.14
N VAL A 207 10.58 3.98 10.83
CA VAL A 207 10.75 5.26 10.12
C VAL A 207 9.47 6.09 10.16
N TYR A 208 8.33 5.47 9.83
CA TYR A 208 7.07 6.23 9.68
C TYR A 208 6.18 6.19 10.92
N HIS A 209 6.50 5.37 11.93
CA HIS A 209 5.63 5.16 13.09
C HIS A 209 4.16 4.94 12.66
N TYR A 210 3.98 4.05 11.69
CA TYR A 210 2.75 3.86 10.92
C TYR A 210 1.52 3.66 11.80
N ARG A 211 1.63 2.89 12.90
CA ARG A 211 0.49 2.59 13.77
C ARG A 211 -0.09 3.84 14.45
N ALA A 212 0.74 4.84 14.70
CA ALA A 212 0.33 6.10 15.31
C ALA A 212 -0.26 7.13 14.32
N ILE A 213 -0.32 6.80 13.01
CA ILE A 213 -0.92 7.67 12.00
C ILE A 213 -2.44 7.60 12.08
N ASP A 214 -3.08 8.76 12.09
CA ASP A 214 -4.52 8.94 12.01
C ASP A 214 -4.89 10.08 11.05
N ARG A 215 -6.19 10.36 10.92
CA ARG A 215 -6.71 11.44 10.05
C ARG A 215 -6.25 12.85 10.44
N HIS A 216 -5.79 13.05 11.68
CA HIS A 216 -5.35 14.34 12.21
C HIS A 216 -3.83 14.52 12.12
N THR A 217 -3.08 13.45 11.82
CA THR A 217 -1.64 13.48 11.68
C THR A 217 -1.22 14.51 10.63
N LYS A 218 -0.39 15.48 11.03
CA LYS A 218 0.16 16.48 10.11
C LYS A 218 1.19 15.83 9.18
N LEU A 219 1.25 16.29 7.95
CA LEU A 219 2.21 15.76 6.97
C LEU A 219 3.24 16.82 6.62
N VAL A 220 4.51 16.38 6.61
CA VAL A 220 5.66 17.16 6.14
C VAL A 220 6.26 16.39 4.97
N GLY A 221 6.61 17.08 3.88
CA GLY A 221 7.26 16.48 2.73
C GLY A 221 8.76 16.76 2.71
N VAL A 222 9.54 15.85 2.14
CA VAL A 222 10.92 16.09 1.71
C VAL A 222 11.01 15.72 0.24
N THR A 223 11.47 16.64 -0.62
CA THR A 223 11.57 16.36 -2.04
C THR A 223 12.65 15.33 -2.36
N GLY A 224 12.35 14.49 -3.36
CA GLY A 224 13.24 13.45 -3.88
C GLY A 224 13.12 12.09 -3.18
N PHE A 225 13.73 11.10 -3.85
CA PHE A 225 13.81 9.70 -3.39
C PHE A 225 15.26 9.22 -3.35
N SER A 226 16.20 10.14 -3.11
CA SER A 226 17.61 9.80 -2.89
C SER A 226 17.80 9.19 -1.50
N GLU A 227 18.93 8.54 -1.29
CA GLU A 227 19.33 8.05 0.03
C GLU A 227 19.33 9.19 1.07
N GLN A 228 19.83 10.37 0.68
CA GLN A 228 19.82 11.57 1.53
C GLN A 228 18.40 12.01 1.90
N SER A 229 17.46 11.93 0.98
CA SER A 229 16.04 12.25 1.26
C SER A 229 15.46 11.27 2.27
N TYR A 230 15.74 9.98 2.17
CA TYR A 230 15.28 8.98 3.14
C TYR A 230 15.92 9.18 4.52
N VAL A 231 17.20 9.51 4.59
CA VAL A 231 17.86 9.86 5.86
C VAL A 231 17.21 11.08 6.50
N THR A 232 16.92 12.10 5.71
CA THR A 232 16.22 13.30 6.18
C THR A 232 14.81 12.97 6.69
N VAL A 233 14.06 12.17 5.97
CA VAL A 233 12.72 11.69 6.38
C VAL A 233 12.80 10.97 7.72
N ALA A 234 13.75 10.05 7.88
CA ALA A 234 13.92 9.29 9.13
C ALA A 234 14.28 10.22 10.31
N ALA A 235 15.21 11.15 10.09
CA ALA A 235 15.62 12.13 11.13
C ALA A 235 14.45 13.04 11.54
N VAL A 236 13.68 13.56 10.59
CA VAL A 236 12.51 14.40 10.89
C VAL A 236 11.45 13.61 11.63
N ASN A 237 11.16 12.38 11.22
CA ASN A 237 10.19 11.53 11.91
C ASN A 237 10.63 11.20 13.35
N ALA A 238 11.91 10.92 13.57
CA ALA A 238 12.47 10.71 14.90
C ALA A 238 12.32 11.96 15.77
N ALA A 239 12.62 13.14 15.23
CA ALA A 239 12.45 14.42 15.93
C ALA A 239 10.98 14.70 16.28
N LEU A 240 10.06 14.51 15.34
CA LEU A 240 8.62 14.66 15.58
C LEU A 240 8.12 13.72 16.68
N ALA A 241 8.57 12.48 16.68
CA ALA A 241 8.24 11.50 17.72
C ALA A 241 8.81 11.91 19.08
N HIS A 242 10.07 12.33 19.14
CA HIS A 242 10.73 12.79 20.37
C HIS A 242 10.03 14.00 20.99
N LEU A 243 9.58 14.93 20.16
CA LEU A 243 8.86 16.12 20.57
C LEU A 243 7.37 15.91 20.87
N GLY A 244 6.86 14.69 20.70
CA GLY A 244 5.44 14.38 20.88
C GLY A 244 4.52 15.04 19.85
N VAL A 245 5.07 15.46 18.70
CA VAL A 245 4.28 16.09 17.62
C VAL A 245 3.58 15.03 16.79
N ALA A 246 2.26 15.15 16.68
CA ALA A 246 1.45 14.27 15.81
C ALA A 246 1.66 14.64 14.33
N GLY A 247 2.87 14.40 13.83
CA GLY A 247 3.30 14.68 12.47
C GLY A 247 4.06 13.50 11.86
N ARG A 248 4.07 13.43 10.52
CA ARG A 248 4.88 12.45 9.76
C ARG A 248 5.50 13.12 8.56
N CYS A 249 6.76 12.80 8.37
CA CYS A 249 7.55 13.21 7.22
C CYS A 249 7.56 12.10 6.18
N LEU A 250 7.36 12.47 4.92
CA LEU A 250 7.31 11.57 3.77
C LEU A 250 8.24 12.06 2.67
N PRO A 251 8.90 11.19 1.92
CA PRO A 251 9.52 11.58 0.67
C PRO A 251 8.41 11.92 -0.34
N LEU A 252 8.64 12.90 -1.18
CA LEU A 252 7.69 13.26 -2.23
C LEU A 252 8.42 13.76 -3.48
N GLU A 253 7.74 13.67 -4.60
CA GLU A 253 8.21 14.19 -5.87
C GLU A 253 7.31 15.36 -6.31
N VAL A 254 7.92 16.38 -6.90
CA VAL A 254 7.21 17.60 -7.26
C VAL A 254 6.35 17.42 -8.50
N GLY A 255 6.88 16.74 -9.54
CA GLY A 255 6.17 16.59 -10.80
C GLY A 255 5.70 17.92 -11.38
N ASN A 256 4.52 17.93 -11.98
CA ASN A 256 3.89 19.16 -12.46
C ASN A 256 3.41 20.05 -11.29
N LEU A 257 3.79 21.33 -11.27
CA LEU A 257 3.46 22.25 -10.17
C LEU A 257 1.97 22.41 -9.90
N ARG A 258 1.13 22.40 -10.95
CA ARG A 258 -0.33 22.49 -10.74
C ARG A 258 -0.88 21.25 -10.06
N LEU A 259 -0.34 20.08 -10.42
CA LEU A 259 -0.69 18.83 -9.79
C LEU A 259 -0.14 18.77 -8.37
N PHE A 260 1.11 19.17 -8.15
CA PHE A 260 1.73 19.23 -6.83
C PHE A 260 0.87 20.02 -5.84
N ARG A 261 0.40 21.20 -6.24
CA ARG A 261 -0.53 22.00 -5.43
C ARG A 261 -1.81 21.22 -5.08
N LYS A 262 -2.44 20.56 -6.06
CA LYS A 262 -3.64 19.75 -5.83
C LYS A 262 -3.38 18.60 -4.87
N VAL A 263 -2.23 17.92 -5.01
CA VAL A 263 -1.83 16.83 -4.11
C VAL A 263 -1.63 17.38 -2.69
N MET A 264 -0.88 18.48 -2.53
CA MET A 264 -0.67 19.12 -1.22
C MET A 264 -1.99 19.45 -0.52
N GLU A 265 -2.94 20.02 -1.25
CA GLU A 265 -4.25 20.37 -0.72
C GLU A 265 -5.05 19.11 -0.34
N ALA A 266 -5.07 18.08 -1.21
CA ALA A 266 -5.83 16.85 -0.98
C ALA A 266 -5.32 16.05 0.23
N VAL A 267 -4.00 15.93 0.39
CA VAL A 267 -3.39 15.20 1.52
C VAL A 267 -3.19 16.08 2.75
N LYS A 268 -3.50 17.38 2.65
CA LYS A 268 -3.31 18.40 3.70
C LYS A 268 -1.85 18.44 4.16
N LEU A 269 -0.93 18.60 3.21
CA LEU A 269 0.48 18.76 3.51
C LEU A 269 0.68 20.07 4.28
N THR A 270 1.32 20.01 5.43
CA THR A 270 1.50 21.16 6.32
C THR A 270 2.75 21.96 5.95
N ALA A 271 3.83 21.29 5.59
CA ALA A 271 5.10 21.86 5.21
C ALA A 271 5.88 20.92 4.29
N ALA A 272 6.86 21.45 3.58
CA ALA A 272 7.79 20.63 2.80
C ALA A 272 9.21 21.21 2.88
N VAL A 273 10.20 20.31 2.96
CA VAL A 273 11.60 20.62 2.75
C VAL A 273 11.89 20.41 1.28
N ILE A 274 12.28 21.47 0.62
CA ILE A 274 12.45 21.50 -0.84
C ILE A 274 13.93 21.54 -1.17
N ASP A 275 14.36 20.71 -2.10
CA ASP A 275 15.71 20.75 -2.66
C ASP A 275 15.94 22.03 -3.48
N GLU A 276 17.21 22.33 -3.79
CA GLU A 276 17.60 23.53 -4.50
C GLU A 276 17.03 23.60 -5.92
N GLU A 277 16.90 22.45 -6.58
CA GLU A 277 16.40 22.34 -7.95
C GLU A 277 14.95 22.83 -8.06
N HIS A 278 14.09 22.45 -7.12
CA HIS A 278 12.66 22.78 -7.13
C HIS A 278 12.33 24.08 -6.39
N ARG A 279 13.30 24.68 -5.69
CA ARG A 279 13.07 25.82 -4.80
C ARG A 279 12.42 27.02 -5.46
N VAL A 280 12.92 27.40 -6.65
CA VAL A 280 12.38 28.57 -7.38
C VAL A 280 10.95 28.30 -7.83
N ALA A 281 10.70 27.14 -8.41
CA ALA A 281 9.40 26.81 -8.95
C ALA A 281 8.32 26.65 -7.85
N ILE A 282 8.67 26.10 -6.69
CA ILE A 282 7.72 25.90 -5.60
C ILE A 282 7.37 27.20 -4.88
N ARG A 283 8.22 28.22 -4.91
CA ARG A 283 7.90 29.56 -4.36
C ARG A 283 6.59 30.13 -4.91
N GLU A 284 6.26 29.84 -6.15
CA GLU A 284 5.02 30.29 -6.79
C GLU A 284 3.75 29.67 -6.17
N VAL A 285 3.87 28.51 -5.52
CA VAL A 285 2.75 27.77 -4.92
C VAL A 285 2.79 27.73 -3.39
N ALA A 286 3.92 28.12 -2.79
CA ALA A 286 4.10 28.20 -1.34
C ALA A 286 3.35 29.42 -0.78
N LYS A 287 2.77 29.27 0.40
CA LYS A 287 2.17 30.40 1.14
C LYS A 287 3.19 31.18 1.94
N GLU A 288 4.16 30.48 2.49
CA GLU A 288 5.24 31.05 3.32
C GLU A 288 6.52 30.28 3.04
N GLU A 289 7.65 30.96 3.07
CA GLU A 289 8.98 30.39 3.02
C GLU A 289 9.71 30.67 4.33
N SER A 290 10.32 29.64 4.92
CA SER A 290 11.25 29.80 6.04
C SER A 290 12.61 29.24 5.66
N THR A 291 13.66 30.01 5.90
CA THR A 291 15.04 29.53 5.76
C THR A 291 15.46 28.91 7.09
N PRO A 292 16.02 27.68 7.09
CA PRO A 292 16.54 27.10 8.31
C PRO A 292 17.64 28.03 8.88
N PRO A 293 17.76 28.11 10.22
CA PRO A 293 18.85 28.89 10.84
C PRO A 293 20.20 28.37 10.34
N ALA A 294 21.11 29.28 10.06
CA ALA A 294 22.46 28.95 9.69
C ALA A 294 23.07 28.00 10.75
N PRO A 295 23.84 26.97 10.37
CA PRO A 295 24.50 26.13 11.34
C PRO A 295 25.33 26.97 12.28
N SER A 296 25.10 26.86 13.58
CA SER A 296 25.92 27.50 14.58
C SER A 296 27.38 27.10 14.39
N SER A 297 28.24 28.03 14.15
CA SER A 297 29.69 27.79 14.09
C SER A 297 30.11 27.02 15.32
N PRO A 298 30.92 25.95 15.22
CA PRO A 298 31.43 25.31 16.40
C PRO A 298 32.20 26.37 17.21
N SER A 299 31.80 26.58 18.46
CA SER A 299 32.53 27.38 19.39
C SER A 299 33.91 26.77 19.54
N SER A 300 34.91 27.50 19.10
CA SER A 300 36.34 27.19 19.25
C SER A 300 36.74 27.04 20.72
#